data_4f351a698d3ec8b3bc0e0d007935235a
#
_entry.id   4f351a698d3ec8b3bc0e0d007935235a
#
_cell.length_a   1.000
_cell.length_b   1.000
_cell.length_c   1.000
_cell.angle_alpha   90.00
_cell.angle_beta   90.00
_cell.angle_gamma   90.00
#
_symmetry.space_group_name_H-M   'P 1'
#
loop_
_entity.id
_entity.type
_entity.pdbx_description
1 polymer ?
#
loop_
_entity_poly.entity_id
_entity_poly.type
_entity_poly.pdbx_seq_one_letter_code
_entity_poly.pdbx_strand_id
1 'polypeptide(L)'
;IHDNTIIEDNVRIYQNVTLGRADVYKSEKDSPSEFKGFLLKEGACICAGAKLICKKGTLVIGKNAVVGANAVLLNSIGDNEIWGGVPARFIGMRKTSDNEM
;
A
#
# COMPACT_ATOMS: atom_id res chain seq x y z
N ILE A 1 8.21 -7.50 -4.43
CA ILE A 1 6.75 -7.72 -4.37
C ILE A 1 6.48 -9.07 -3.70
N HIS A 2 5.55 -9.07 -2.78
CA HIS A 2 5.19 -10.27 -2.04
C HIS A 2 4.34 -11.22 -2.90
N ASP A 3 4.50 -12.54 -2.70
CA ASP A 3 3.77 -13.55 -3.48
C ASP A 3 2.25 -13.42 -3.39
N ASN A 4 1.75 -12.98 -2.23
CA ASN A 4 0.31 -12.82 -2.00
C ASN A 4 -0.15 -11.42 -2.38
N THR A 5 0.17 -10.98 -3.58
CA THR A 5 -0.16 -9.65 -4.06
C THR A 5 -1.06 -9.73 -5.28
N ILE A 6 -2.18 -9.01 -5.23
CA ILE A 6 -3.07 -8.84 -6.37
C ILE A 6 -2.93 -7.40 -6.85
N ILE A 7 -2.60 -7.24 -8.11
CA ILE A 7 -2.41 -5.93 -8.73
C ILE A 7 -3.42 -5.80 -9.86
N GLU A 8 -4.34 -4.85 -9.72
CA GLU A 8 -5.34 -4.59 -10.76
C GLU A 8 -4.76 -3.75 -11.90
N ASP A 9 -5.60 -3.40 -12.87
CA ASP A 9 -5.15 -2.71 -14.07
C ASP A 9 -4.64 -1.31 -13.78
N ASN A 10 -3.69 -0.85 -14.57
CA ASN A 10 -3.18 0.52 -14.55
C ASN A 10 -2.54 0.94 -13.22
N VAL A 11 -2.13 -0.01 -12.39
CA VAL A 11 -1.37 0.29 -11.19
C VAL A 11 0.05 0.63 -11.59
N ARG A 12 0.60 1.70 -10.99
CA ARG A 12 1.99 2.10 -11.20
C ARG A 12 2.79 1.85 -9.95
N ILE A 13 3.86 1.09 -10.08
CA ILE A 13 4.79 0.83 -8.98
C ILE A 13 6.17 1.26 -9.44
N TYR A 14 6.68 2.30 -8.80
CA TYR A 14 8.00 2.81 -9.16
C TYR A 14 9.11 1.98 -8.51
N GLN A 15 10.35 2.39 -8.70
CA GLN A 15 11.51 1.61 -8.25
C GLN A 15 11.65 1.59 -6.73
N ASN A 16 12.27 0.52 -6.24
CA ASN A 16 12.60 0.35 -4.82
C ASN A 16 11.40 0.32 -3.89
N VAL A 17 10.24 -0.08 -4.41
CA VAL A 17 9.05 -0.27 -3.58
C VAL A 17 9.13 -1.64 -2.90
N THR A 18 8.79 -1.67 -1.62
CA THR A 18 8.78 -2.89 -0.82
C THR A 18 7.37 -3.18 -0.33
N LEU A 19 6.91 -4.41 -0.56
CA LEU A 19 5.69 -4.93 0.05
C LEU A 19 6.12 -6.01 1.01
N GLY A 20 5.98 -5.79 2.30
CA GLY A 20 6.52 -6.67 3.31
C GLY A 20 5.56 -7.00 4.43
N ARG A 21 5.82 -8.13 5.08
CA ARG A 21 5.06 -8.57 6.24
C ARG A 21 5.69 -8.01 7.51
N ALA A 22 4.83 -7.62 8.45
CA ALA A 22 5.30 -7.15 9.76
C ALA A 22 5.14 -8.20 10.87
N ASP A 23 4.69 -9.40 10.52
CA ASP A 23 4.44 -10.46 11.50
C ASP A 23 5.53 -11.53 11.57
N VAL A 24 6.64 -11.33 10.86
CA VAL A 24 7.70 -12.34 10.76
C VAL A 24 8.40 -12.64 12.08
N TYR A 25 8.28 -11.73 13.04
CA TYR A 25 8.87 -11.92 14.38
C TYR A 25 8.05 -12.85 15.26
N LYS A 26 6.84 -13.17 14.85
CA LYS A 26 5.97 -14.05 15.65
C LYS A 26 6.32 -15.51 15.41
N SER A 27 6.34 -16.28 16.49
CA SER A 27 6.49 -17.72 16.38
C SER A 27 5.15 -18.34 16.00
N GLU A 28 5.16 -19.31 15.09
CA GLU A 28 3.95 -20.05 14.74
C GLU A 28 3.35 -20.78 15.93
N LYS A 29 4.17 -21.09 16.94
CA LYS A 29 3.69 -21.73 18.15
C LYS A 29 2.88 -20.79 19.02
N ASP A 30 3.18 -19.48 18.94
CA ASP A 30 2.51 -18.47 19.77
C ASP A 30 1.17 -18.07 19.20
N SER A 31 1.10 -17.89 17.89
CA SER A 31 -0.17 -17.59 17.22
C SER A 31 -0.01 -17.80 15.71
N PRO A 32 -1.07 -18.26 15.04
CA PRO A 32 -1.01 -18.34 13.57
C PRO A 32 -0.87 -16.96 12.98
N SER A 33 -0.22 -16.89 11.82
CA SER A 33 -0.10 -15.66 11.07
C SER A 33 -1.48 -15.19 10.62
N GLU A 34 -1.76 -13.90 10.82
CA GLU A 34 -3.00 -13.27 10.34
C GLU A 34 -2.79 -12.54 9.01
N PHE A 35 -1.57 -12.49 8.52
CA PHE A 35 -1.28 -11.83 7.25
C PHE A 35 -1.90 -12.60 6.09
N LYS A 36 -2.58 -11.88 5.20
CA LYS A 36 -3.21 -12.47 4.00
C LYS A 36 -2.61 -11.98 2.70
N GLY A 37 -2.23 -10.73 2.62
CA GLY A 37 -1.62 -10.23 1.39
C GLY A 37 -1.82 -8.75 1.15
N PHE A 38 -1.63 -8.38 -0.11
CA PHE A 38 -1.78 -7.01 -0.58
C PHE A 38 -2.75 -6.98 -1.75
N LEU A 39 -3.56 -5.92 -1.80
CA LEU A 39 -4.45 -5.67 -2.94
C LEU A 39 -4.24 -4.22 -3.40
N LEU A 40 -3.70 -4.07 -4.60
CA LEU A 40 -3.49 -2.76 -5.21
C LEU A 40 -4.57 -2.57 -6.26
N LYS A 41 -5.51 -1.68 -5.99
CA LYS A 41 -6.66 -1.49 -6.86
C LYS A 41 -6.33 -0.61 -8.05
N GLU A 42 -7.21 -0.64 -9.04
CA GLU A 42 -7.02 0.01 -10.32
C GLU A 42 -6.54 1.45 -10.19
N GLY A 43 -5.52 1.78 -10.95
CA GLY A 43 -5.02 3.15 -11.02
C GLY A 43 -4.19 3.62 -9.83
N ALA A 44 -3.99 2.77 -8.83
CA ALA A 44 -3.16 3.14 -7.68
C ALA A 44 -1.73 3.45 -8.12
N CYS A 45 -1.08 4.36 -7.41
CA CYS A 45 0.29 4.77 -7.72
C CYS A 45 1.15 4.65 -6.46
N ILE A 46 2.14 3.76 -6.50
CA ILE A 46 3.07 3.56 -5.40
C ILE A 46 4.39 4.17 -5.79
N CYS A 47 4.75 5.29 -5.19
CA CYS A 47 5.91 6.06 -5.60
C CYS A 47 7.23 5.43 -5.13
N ALA A 48 8.33 5.92 -5.70
CA ALA A 48 9.65 5.33 -5.49
C ALA A 48 10.02 5.24 -4.02
N GLY A 49 10.56 4.09 -3.62
CA GLY A 49 11.06 3.87 -2.28
C GLY A 49 9.99 3.65 -1.22
N ALA A 50 8.71 3.68 -1.59
CA ALA A 50 7.63 3.47 -0.61
C ALA A 50 7.66 2.05 -0.06
N LYS A 51 7.25 1.90 1.19
CA LYS A 51 7.20 0.61 1.86
C LYS A 51 5.79 0.38 2.38
N LEU A 52 5.17 -0.69 1.89
CA LEU A 52 3.85 -1.11 2.32
C LEU A 52 4.03 -2.28 3.27
N ILE A 53 3.72 -2.08 4.54
CA ILE A 53 3.98 -3.07 5.58
C ILE A 53 2.65 -3.56 6.15
N CYS A 54 2.39 -4.83 6.01
CA CYS A 54 1.14 -5.43 6.46
C CYS A 54 1.39 -6.42 7.59
N LYS A 55 0.68 -6.24 8.69
CA LYS A 55 0.78 -7.12 9.86
C LYS A 55 -0.26 -8.22 9.83
N LYS A 56 -1.51 -7.88 9.54
CA LYS A 56 -2.59 -8.86 9.49
C LYS A 56 -3.60 -8.48 8.42
N GLY A 57 -4.33 -9.49 7.94
CA GLY A 57 -5.32 -9.28 6.90
C GLY A 57 -4.69 -8.90 5.59
N THR A 58 -5.43 -8.16 4.79
CA THR A 58 -4.98 -7.66 3.50
C THR A 58 -4.79 -6.15 3.58
N LEU A 59 -3.62 -5.67 3.19
CA LEU A 59 -3.40 -4.23 3.07
C LEU A 59 -3.90 -3.80 1.70
N VAL A 60 -4.91 -2.94 1.68
CA VAL A 60 -5.58 -2.50 0.45
C VAL A 60 -5.19 -1.07 0.12
N ILE A 61 -4.73 -0.88 -1.11
CA ILE A 61 -4.52 0.46 -1.67
C ILE A 61 -5.70 0.73 -2.60
N GLY A 62 -6.52 1.70 -2.26
CA GLY A 62 -7.75 2.00 -2.99
C GLY A 62 -7.53 2.46 -4.42
N LYS A 63 -8.61 2.53 -5.19
CA LYS A 63 -8.55 2.97 -6.59
C LYS A 63 -7.98 4.37 -6.68
N ASN A 64 -7.03 4.55 -7.58
CA ASN A 64 -6.40 5.85 -7.85
C ASN A 64 -5.72 6.46 -6.63
N ALA A 65 -5.51 5.70 -5.57
CA ALA A 65 -4.81 6.19 -4.39
C ALA A 65 -3.31 6.35 -4.69
N VAL A 66 -2.65 7.21 -3.93
CA VAL A 66 -1.22 7.48 -4.10
C VAL A 66 -0.51 7.28 -2.77
N VAL A 67 0.55 6.49 -2.81
CA VAL A 67 1.50 6.38 -1.69
C VAL A 67 2.74 7.15 -2.08
N GLY A 68 3.08 8.18 -1.33
CA GLY A 68 4.18 9.08 -1.65
C GLY A 68 5.55 8.43 -1.60
N ALA A 69 6.53 9.06 -2.24
CA ALA A 69 7.90 8.56 -2.27
C ALA A 69 8.46 8.39 -0.86
N ASN A 70 9.11 7.25 -0.64
CA ASN A 70 9.74 6.90 0.64
C ASN A 70 8.78 6.85 1.83
N ALA A 71 7.48 6.84 1.59
CA ALA A 71 6.50 6.68 2.65
C ALA A 71 6.56 5.28 3.25
N VAL A 72 6.22 5.16 4.52
CA VAL A 72 6.06 3.87 5.18
C VAL A 72 4.60 3.74 5.57
N LEU A 73 3.88 2.94 4.80
CA LEU A 73 2.44 2.78 4.96
C LEU A 73 2.14 1.51 5.76
N LEU A 74 1.40 1.68 6.84
CA LEU A 74 1.08 0.61 7.78
C LEU A 74 -0.39 0.23 7.79
N ASN A 75 -1.22 0.95 7.04
CA ASN A 75 -2.67 0.76 7.03
C ASN A 75 -3.20 0.80 5.60
N SER A 76 -4.35 0.16 5.40
CA SER A 76 -5.08 0.31 4.14
C SER A 76 -5.52 1.76 3.95
N ILE A 77 -5.61 2.18 2.69
CA ILE A 77 -6.06 3.53 2.34
C ILE A 77 -7.20 3.45 1.33
N GLY A 78 -8.05 4.46 1.35
CA GLY A 78 -9.25 4.49 0.52
C GLY A 78 -9.00 5.01 -0.89
N ASP A 79 -10.07 5.00 -1.68
CA ASP A 79 -10.00 5.45 -3.07
C ASP A 79 -9.62 6.92 -3.16
N ASN A 80 -8.76 7.25 -4.08
CA ASN A 80 -8.28 8.60 -4.38
C ASN A 80 -7.52 9.29 -3.24
N GLU A 81 -7.21 8.58 -2.18
CA GLU A 81 -6.46 9.16 -1.07
C GLU A 81 -4.97 9.25 -1.39
N ILE A 82 -4.34 10.30 -0.90
CA ILE A 82 -2.90 10.49 -0.99
C ILE A 82 -2.32 10.42 0.41
N TRP A 83 -1.37 9.52 0.60
CA TRP A 83 -0.71 9.34 1.89
C TRP A 83 0.80 9.46 1.70
N GLY A 84 1.46 10.06 2.68
CA GLY A 84 2.91 10.20 2.63
C GLY A 84 3.51 10.33 4.01
N GLY A 85 4.84 10.24 4.06
CA GLY A 85 5.60 10.37 5.30
C GLY A 85 5.94 9.05 5.97
N VAL A 86 6.62 9.14 7.12
CA VAL A 86 7.07 8.00 7.93
C VAL A 86 6.70 8.28 9.39
N PRO A 87 5.70 7.59 9.95
CA PRO A 87 4.73 6.75 9.29
C PRO A 87 3.82 7.58 8.38
N ALA A 88 3.27 6.93 7.36
CA ALA A 88 2.44 7.64 6.39
C ALA A 88 1.18 8.19 7.04
N ARG A 89 0.79 9.37 6.60
CA ARG A 89 -0.41 10.06 7.05
C ARG A 89 -1.21 10.53 5.85
N PHE A 90 -2.51 10.69 6.03
CA PHE A 90 -3.38 11.24 5.00
C PHE A 90 -2.97 12.67 4.67
N ILE A 91 -2.72 12.94 3.39
CA ILE A 91 -2.33 14.26 2.92
C ILE A 91 -3.50 14.97 2.24
N GLY A 92 -4.27 14.25 1.45
CA GLY A 92 -5.36 14.84 0.69
C GLY A 92 -5.96 13.86 -0.27
N MET A 93 -6.76 14.37 -1.18
CA MET A 93 -7.42 13.56 -2.21
C MET A 93 -6.76 13.81 -3.56
N ARG A 94 -6.53 12.73 -4.30
CA ARG A 94 -6.01 12.82 -5.65
C ARG A 94 -7.10 13.37 -6.57
N LYS A 95 -6.73 14.34 -7.39
CA LYS A 95 -7.64 14.84 -8.41
C LYS A 95 -7.69 13.84 -9.56
N THR A 96 -8.90 13.59 -10.05
CA THR A 96 -9.06 12.78 -11.26
C THR A 96 -8.73 13.65 -12.48
N SER A 97 -8.61 13.01 -13.64
CA SER A 97 -8.31 13.76 -14.88
C SER A 97 -9.34 14.85 -15.16
N ASP A 98 -10.58 14.67 -14.71
CA ASP A 98 -11.63 15.66 -14.91
C ASP A 98 -11.45 16.88 -14.00
N ASN A 99 -10.70 16.73 -12.92
CA ASN A 99 -10.53 17.75 -11.88
C ASN A 99 -9.14 18.39 -11.88
N GLU A 100 -8.25 17.94 -12.73
CA GLU A 100 -6.85 18.38 -12.71
C GLU A 100 -6.59 19.72 -13.37
N MET A 101 -7.60 20.29 -13.91
CA MET A 101 -7.49 21.57 -14.63
C MET A 101 -7.48 22.76 -13.67
#